data_3ad35d4f789b64e1903d95b83d9b1f82
#
_entry.id   3ad35d4f789b64e1903d95b83d9b1f82
#
_cell.length_a   1.000
_cell.length_b   1.000
_cell.length_c   1.000
_cell.angle_alpha   90.00
_cell.angle_beta   90.00
_cell.angle_gamma   90.00
#
_symmetry.space_group_name_H-M   'P 1'
#
loop_
_entity.id
_entity.type
_entity.pdbx_description
1 polymer ?
#
loop_
_entity_poly.entity_id
_entity_poly.type
_entity_poly.pdbx_seq_one_letter_code
_entity_poly.pdbx_strand_id
1 'polypeptide(L)'
;MQKSQMIFSKYSPLMAVDTPLIGSDGETMTTPRVCSLCRCGASSAKPYCDGTHSQIGFVGERDDSAKTELEYYRGRDLTIVYDRYLCMGAGHCGELEAVFGTHDAPRYEPDAAPVDAIVATIKKCPSGALSYLIQDEPRTHYYGTPRLVVEQDGPLHCRGAITLIDDQDSDQLLPKGDHFTLCRCGGSKKKPLCDGSHASLGFKG
;
A
#
# COMPACT_ATOMS: atom_id res chain seq x y z
N MET A 1 -10.59 15.48 -16.70
CA MET A 1 -9.42 15.37 -15.80
C MET A 1 -8.74 14.04 -16.11
N GLN A 2 -7.43 14.05 -16.38
CA GLN A 2 -6.64 12.83 -16.55
C GLN A 2 -6.61 12.08 -15.22
N LYS A 3 -6.78 10.73 -15.28
CA LYS A 3 -6.79 9.90 -14.06
C LYS A 3 -5.35 9.49 -13.74
N SER A 4 -4.94 9.67 -12.51
CA SER A 4 -3.67 9.13 -12.00
C SER A 4 -3.69 7.61 -12.00
N GLN A 5 -2.63 6.99 -12.53
CA GLN A 5 -2.57 5.55 -12.72
C GLN A 5 -1.21 4.98 -12.31
N MET A 6 -1.22 3.77 -11.78
CA MET A 6 -0.07 2.89 -11.61
C MET A 6 -0.30 1.64 -12.44
N ILE A 7 0.59 1.37 -13.38
CA ILE A 7 0.52 0.22 -14.29
C ILE A 7 1.67 -0.71 -13.98
N PHE A 8 1.43 -2.01 -13.92
CA PHE A 8 2.46 -3.03 -13.76
C PHE A 8 2.18 -4.24 -14.65
N SER A 9 3.22 -4.95 -15.01
CA SER A 9 3.15 -6.22 -15.71
C SER A 9 4.17 -7.20 -15.12
N LYS A 10 4.09 -8.47 -15.48
CA LYS A 10 4.94 -9.53 -14.93
C LYS A 10 6.44 -9.21 -14.95
N TYR A 11 6.94 -8.59 -16.01
CA TYR A 11 8.38 -8.33 -16.21
C TYR A 11 8.76 -6.85 -16.21
N SER A 12 7.81 -5.94 -15.99
CA SER A 12 8.03 -4.50 -16.10
C SER A 12 8.33 -3.84 -14.75
N PRO A 13 8.90 -2.60 -14.75
CA PRO A 13 8.84 -1.72 -13.60
C PRO A 13 7.40 -1.31 -13.28
N LEU A 14 7.21 -0.55 -12.21
CA LEU A 14 5.96 0.19 -11.98
C LEU A 14 5.95 1.43 -12.87
N MET A 15 4.88 1.63 -13.63
CA MET A 15 4.72 2.81 -14.46
C MET A 15 3.72 3.76 -13.81
N ALA A 16 4.18 4.93 -13.38
CA ALA A 16 3.35 6.01 -12.88
C ALA A 16 2.92 6.90 -14.02
N VAL A 17 1.62 7.17 -14.15
CA VAL A 17 1.04 8.02 -15.19
C VAL A 17 0.27 9.15 -14.53
N ASP A 18 0.56 10.39 -14.92
CA ASP A 18 -0.08 11.61 -14.44
C ASP A 18 -0.20 11.68 -12.89
N THR A 19 0.83 11.18 -12.19
CA THR A 19 0.81 11.09 -10.73
C THR A 19 2.05 11.76 -10.15
N PRO A 20 1.92 12.81 -9.34
CA PRO A 20 3.04 13.45 -8.65
C PRO A 20 3.82 12.47 -7.78
N LEU A 21 5.14 12.56 -7.80
CA LEU A 21 6.05 11.77 -6.98
C LEU A 21 6.67 12.65 -5.91
N ILE A 22 6.57 12.23 -4.67
CA ILE A 22 7.16 12.88 -3.50
C ILE A 22 8.34 12.01 -3.04
N GLY A 23 9.49 12.63 -2.87
CA GLY A 23 10.68 11.96 -2.34
C GLY A 23 10.57 11.60 -0.86
N SER A 24 11.51 10.82 -0.36
CA SER A 24 11.58 10.46 1.07
C SER A 24 11.89 11.66 1.98
N ASP A 25 12.40 12.74 1.41
CA ASP A 25 12.62 14.05 2.04
C ASP A 25 11.34 14.90 2.13
N GLY A 26 10.24 14.45 1.52
CA GLY A 26 8.97 15.16 1.45
C GLY A 26 8.87 16.15 0.28
N GLU A 27 9.92 16.32 -0.51
CA GLU A 27 9.94 17.25 -1.63
C GLU A 27 9.31 16.64 -2.90
N THR A 28 8.65 17.48 -3.69
CA THR A 28 8.07 17.03 -4.97
C THR A 28 9.16 16.85 -6.01
N MET A 29 9.29 15.65 -6.52
CA MET A 29 10.24 15.31 -7.56
C MET A 29 9.70 15.73 -8.94
N THR A 30 10.55 16.35 -9.75
CA THR A 30 10.21 16.63 -11.14
C THR A 30 10.23 15.35 -11.94
N THR A 31 9.07 14.93 -12.45
CA THR A 31 8.92 13.71 -13.22
C THR A 31 8.25 13.99 -14.57
N PRO A 32 8.57 13.22 -15.62
CA PRO A 32 7.79 13.26 -16.84
C PRO A 32 6.37 12.71 -16.57
N ARG A 33 5.45 12.98 -17.49
CA ARG A 33 4.06 12.50 -17.39
C ARG A 33 3.94 10.99 -17.14
N VAL A 34 4.84 10.22 -17.73
CA VAL A 34 4.98 8.78 -17.51
C VAL A 34 6.39 8.53 -17.00
N CYS A 35 6.52 7.95 -15.82
CA CYS A 35 7.82 7.57 -15.27
C CYS A 35 7.83 6.12 -14.79
N SER A 36 8.98 5.47 -14.97
CA SER A 36 9.20 4.08 -14.57
C SER A 36 9.90 4.03 -13.23
N LEU A 37 9.28 3.37 -12.25
CA LEU A 37 9.78 3.24 -10.88
C LEU A 37 10.26 1.81 -10.63
N CYS A 38 11.37 1.70 -9.90
CA CYS A 38 11.97 0.42 -9.55
C CYS A 38 11.05 -0.38 -8.62
N ARG A 39 10.85 -1.68 -8.95
CA ARG A 39 10.19 -2.65 -8.06
C ARG A 39 10.96 -3.96 -7.88
N CYS A 40 12.11 -4.09 -8.54
CA CYS A 40 12.99 -5.25 -8.40
C CYS A 40 14.01 -5.10 -7.25
N GLY A 41 14.16 -3.89 -6.72
CA GLY A 41 15.08 -3.58 -5.63
C GLY A 41 16.52 -3.34 -6.04
N ALA A 42 16.91 -3.63 -7.29
CA ALA A 42 18.30 -3.64 -7.74
C ALA A 42 18.75 -2.42 -8.58
N SER A 43 17.82 -1.49 -8.91
CA SER A 43 18.20 -0.27 -9.63
C SER A 43 19.24 0.54 -8.86
N SER A 44 20.23 1.08 -9.55
CA SER A 44 21.21 2.05 -9.03
C SER A 44 20.69 3.49 -9.02
N ALA A 45 19.58 3.75 -9.72
CA ALA A 45 18.96 5.07 -9.87
C ALA A 45 17.62 5.20 -9.11
N LYS A 46 17.47 4.51 -7.97
CA LYS A 46 16.23 4.56 -7.18
C LYS A 46 15.80 5.99 -6.85
N PRO A 47 14.50 6.31 -6.88
CA PRO A 47 13.37 5.39 -7.04
C PRO A 47 13.08 4.96 -8.48
N TYR A 48 13.82 5.44 -9.47
CA TYR A 48 13.59 5.17 -10.88
C TYR A 48 14.12 3.80 -11.30
N CYS A 49 13.53 3.28 -12.38
CA CYS A 49 14.01 2.09 -13.06
C CYS A 49 15.15 2.44 -14.02
N ASP A 50 16.25 1.69 -13.96
CA ASP A 50 17.41 1.81 -14.86
C ASP A 50 17.56 0.60 -15.80
N GLY A 51 16.57 -0.31 -15.84
CA GLY A 51 16.61 -1.52 -16.67
C GLY A 51 17.24 -2.74 -16.01
N THR A 52 17.84 -2.61 -14.83
CA THR A 52 18.49 -3.72 -14.10
C THR A 52 17.57 -4.92 -13.90
N HIS A 53 16.24 -4.71 -13.77
CA HIS A 53 15.26 -5.79 -13.63
C HIS A 53 15.35 -6.85 -14.75
N SER A 54 15.64 -6.42 -15.99
CA SER A 54 15.80 -7.35 -17.12
C SER A 54 17.10 -8.13 -17.03
N GLN A 55 18.18 -7.52 -16.55
CA GLN A 55 19.49 -8.14 -16.42
C GLN A 55 19.53 -9.23 -15.34
N ILE A 56 18.80 -9.02 -14.24
CA ILE A 56 18.71 -9.97 -13.12
C ILE A 56 17.59 -11.00 -13.29
N GLY A 57 16.86 -10.97 -14.41
CA GLY A 57 15.74 -11.87 -14.64
C GLY A 57 14.59 -11.70 -13.65
N PHE A 58 14.32 -10.45 -13.23
CA PHE A 58 13.23 -10.17 -12.27
C PHE A 58 11.88 -10.59 -12.80
N VAL A 59 11.16 -11.38 -12.00
CA VAL A 59 9.79 -11.77 -12.24
C VAL A 59 8.91 -11.17 -11.15
N GLY A 60 8.10 -10.20 -11.53
CA GLY A 60 7.19 -9.51 -10.62
C GLY A 60 5.76 -10.03 -10.72
N GLU A 61 5.60 -11.34 -10.95
CA GLU A 61 4.30 -12.00 -11.06
C GLU A 61 3.44 -11.75 -9.84
N ARG A 62 2.16 -11.54 -10.07
CA ARG A 62 1.19 -11.41 -9.00
C ARG A 62 0.92 -12.77 -8.37
N ASP A 63 0.66 -12.79 -7.07
CA ASP A 63 0.17 -13.97 -6.38
C ASP A 63 -1.35 -14.08 -6.57
N ASP A 64 -1.78 -14.89 -7.53
CA ASP A 64 -3.20 -15.12 -7.83
C ASP A 64 -3.85 -16.14 -6.87
N SER A 65 -3.06 -16.79 -6.02
CA SER A 65 -3.57 -17.73 -5.01
C SER A 65 -4.18 -17.04 -3.79
N ALA A 66 -3.82 -15.77 -3.57
CA ALA A 66 -4.27 -15.00 -2.43
C ALA A 66 -5.73 -14.55 -2.59
N LYS A 67 -6.52 -14.77 -1.56
CA LYS A 67 -7.90 -14.29 -1.48
C LYS A 67 -7.99 -13.15 -0.50
N THR A 68 -8.67 -12.09 -0.87
CA THR A 68 -9.05 -11.02 0.04
C THR A 68 -10.16 -11.54 0.95
N GLU A 69 -9.88 -11.70 2.24
CA GLU A 69 -10.88 -11.98 3.26
C GLU A 69 -11.01 -10.74 4.15
N LEU A 70 -12.16 -10.10 4.08
CA LEU A 70 -12.46 -8.97 4.95
C LEU A 70 -12.99 -9.51 6.30
N GLU A 71 -12.33 -9.12 7.37
CA GLU A 71 -12.74 -9.39 8.73
C GLU A 71 -13.47 -8.17 9.29
N TYR A 72 -14.62 -8.39 9.94
CA TYR A 72 -15.48 -7.34 10.49
C TYR A 72 -15.57 -7.45 12.00
N TYR A 73 -15.12 -6.45 12.71
CA TYR A 73 -15.17 -6.38 14.17
C TYR A 73 -16.16 -5.30 14.57
N ARG A 74 -17.36 -5.74 14.99
CA ARG A 74 -18.49 -4.86 15.27
C ARG A 74 -18.41 -4.28 16.67
N GLY A 75 -18.46 -2.96 16.78
CA GLY A 75 -18.64 -2.21 18.01
C GLY A 75 -20.00 -1.52 18.04
N ARG A 76 -20.26 -0.73 19.09
CA ARG A 76 -21.52 0.02 19.26
C ARG A 76 -21.67 1.13 18.23
N ASP A 77 -20.58 1.89 17.99
CA ASP A 77 -20.62 3.13 17.21
C ASP A 77 -19.86 3.02 15.87
N LEU A 78 -18.94 2.05 15.77
CA LEU A 78 -18.24 1.77 14.52
C LEU A 78 -17.91 0.28 14.39
N THR A 79 -17.72 -0.18 13.15
CA THR A 79 -17.18 -1.51 12.85
C THR A 79 -15.79 -1.33 12.27
N ILE A 80 -14.76 -1.97 12.83
CA ILE A 80 -13.43 -2.06 12.22
C ILE A 80 -13.48 -3.09 11.11
N VAL A 81 -12.93 -2.76 9.96
CA VAL A 81 -12.77 -3.68 8.82
C VAL A 81 -11.29 -3.90 8.59
N TYR A 82 -10.87 -5.15 8.58
CA TYR A 82 -9.48 -5.53 8.34
C TYR A 82 -9.35 -6.41 7.11
N ASP A 83 -8.51 -5.99 6.19
CA ASP A 83 -8.08 -6.77 5.03
C ASP A 83 -6.66 -7.31 5.30
N ARG A 84 -6.60 -8.59 5.67
CA ARG A 84 -5.34 -9.26 5.98
C ARG A 84 -4.39 -9.31 4.78
N TYR A 85 -4.93 -9.36 3.57
CA TYR A 85 -4.12 -9.41 2.36
C TYR A 85 -3.35 -8.10 2.13
N LEU A 86 -3.97 -6.97 2.40
CA LEU A 86 -3.34 -5.65 2.25
C LEU A 86 -2.34 -5.33 3.36
N CYS A 87 -2.38 -6.05 4.49
CA CYS A 87 -1.51 -5.72 5.61
C CYS A 87 -0.03 -5.96 5.27
N MET A 88 0.77 -4.93 5.45
CA MET A 88 2.23 -4.95 5.25
C MET A 88 3.03 -4.99 6.55
N GLY A 89 2.36 -5.03 7.72
CA GLY A 89 3.04 -5.09 9.01
C GLY A 89 3.68 -3.76 9.45
N ALA A 90 3.17 -2.60 9.02
CA ALA A 90 3.73 -1.29 9.37
C ALA A 90 3.68 -0.94 10.86
N GLY A 91 2.86 -1.63 11.65
CA GLY A 91 2.84 -1.53 13.11
C GLY A 91 2.09 -0.33 13.71
N HIS A 92 1.67 0.65 12.91
CA HIS A 92 1.00 1.87 13.43
C HIS A 92 -0.29 1.61 14.21
N CYS A 93 -0.99 0.51 13.92
CA CYS A 93 -2.20 0.15 14.67
C CYS A 93 -1.87 -0.20 16.15
N GLY A 94 -0.70 -0.74 16.43
CA GLY A 94 -0.24 -1.03 17.79
C GLY A 94 -0.07 0.20 18.68
N GLU A 95 -0.05 1.42 18.15
CA GLU A 95 -0.07 2.66 18.94
C GLU A 95 -1.35 2.80 19.76
N LEU A 96 -2.44 2.12 19.37
CA LEU A 96 -3.68 2.01 20.14
C LEU A 96 -3.90 0.57 20.57
N GLU A 97 -3.02 0.07 21.45
CA GLU A 97 -2.96 -1.32 21.90
C GLU A 97 -4.29 -1.80 22.49
N ALA A 98 -5.02 -0.95 23.20
CA ALA A 98 -6.32 -1.31 23.77
C ALA A 98 -7.29 -1.84 22.73
N VAL A 99 -7.23 -1.29 21.50
CA VAL A 99 -8.11 -1.66 20.38
C VAL A 99 -7.48 -2.72 19.47
N PHE A 100 -6.21 -2.54 19.07
CA PHE A 100 -5.59 -3.34 18.02
C PHE A 100 -4.63 -4.41 18.55
N GLY A 101 -4.37 -4.43 19.86
CA GLY A 101 -3.38 -5.33 20.45
C GLY A 101 -1.95 -4.97 20.04
N THR A 102 -1.06 -5.93 20.23
CA THR A 102 0.33 -5.82 19.78
C THR A 102 0.55 -6.59 18.47
N HIS A 103 1.72 -6.43 17.87
CA HIS A 103 2.10 -7.19 16.66
C HIS A 103 2.04 -8.71 16.89
N ASP A 104 2.45 -9.18 18.09
CA ASP A 104 2.53 -10.60 18.43
C ASP A 104 1.18 -11.17 18.95
N ALA A 105 0.29 -10.28 19.40
CA ALA A 105 -1.04 -10.63 19.89
C ALA A 105 -2.09 -9.64 19.36
N PRO A 106 -2.36 -9.66 18.05
CA PRO A 106 -3.35 -8.76 17.45
C PRO A 106 -4.75 -9.10 17.95
N ARG A 107 -5.52 -8.05 18.22
CA ARG A 107 -6.95 -8.14 18.57
C ARG A 107 -7.67 -6.93 18.00
N TYR A 108 -8.99 -6.97 17.99
CA TYR A 108 -9.78 -5.87 17.45
C TYR A 108 -10.98 -5.64 18.36
N GLU A 109 -10.86 -4.63 19.23
CA GLU A 109 -11.82 -4.28 20.28
C GLU A 109 -12.38 -2.86 20.02
N PRO A 110 -13.37 -2.71 19.12
CA PRO A 110 -13.80 -1.38 18.67
C PRO A 110 -14.48 -0.53 19.77
N ASP A 111 -14.83 -1.13 20.90
CA ASP A 111 -15.41 -0.42 22.05
C ASP A 111 -14.39 -0.07 23.14
N ALA A 112 -13.10 -0.42 22.95
CA ALA A 112 -12.04 -0.21 23.94
C ALA A 112 -11.45 1.20 23.93
N ALA A 113 -11.83 2.06 22.97
CA ALA A 113 -11.39 3.45 22.90
C ALA A 113 -12.46 4.34 22.25
N PRO A 114 -12.37 5.68 22.37
CA PRO A 114 -13.22 6.61 21.64
C PRO A 114 -13.11 6.46 20.12
N VAL A 115 -14.22 6.64 19.40
CA VAL A 115 -14.32 6.47 17.93
C VAL A 115 -13.28 7.32 17.19
N ASP A 116 -13.07 8.57 17.61
CA ASP A 116 -12.11 9.48 17.01
C ASP A 116 -10.66 8.98 17.12
N ALA A 117 -10.28 8.38 18.25
CA ALA A 117 -8.97 7.77 18.46
C ALA A 117 -8.78 6.53 17.55
N ILE A 118 -9.81 5.69 17.43
CA ILE A 118 -9.78 4.53 16.54
C ILE A 118 -9.64 4.98 15.09
N VAL A 119 -10.45 5.93 14.65
CA VAL A 119 -10.41 6.49 13.30
C VAL A 119 -9.05 7.15 12.99
N ALA A 120 -8.48 7.91 13.95
CA ALA A 120 -7.16 8.49 13.79
C ALA A 120 -6.07 7.43 13.59
N THR A 121 -6.16 6.33 14.33
CA THR A 121 -5.22 5.19 14.21
C THR A 121 -5.41 4.43 12.90
N ILE A 122 -6.65 4.15 12.47
CA ILE A 122 -6.94 3.51 11.19
C ILE A 122 -6.37 4.32 10.02
N LYS A 123 -6.50 5.64 10.05
CA LYS A 123 -5.96 6.54 9.00
C LYS A 123 -4.44 6.53 8.91
N LYS A 124 -3.72 6.05 9.92
CA LYS A 124 -2.26 5.85 9.88
C LYS A 124 -1.86 4.58 9.12
N CYS A 125 -2.81 3.66 8.85
CA CYS A 125 -2.52 2.43 8.11
C CYS A 125 -2.11 2.77 6.66
N PRO A 126 -0.85 2.53 6.26
CA PRO A 126 -0.37 3.03 4.97
C PRO A 126 -0.84 2.18 3.79
N SER A 127 -1.23 0.94 4.05
CA SER A 127 -1.58 -0.04 3.01
C SER A 127 -3.08 -0.14 2.71
N GLY A 128 -3.93 0.57 3.48
CA GLY A 128 -5.38 0.42 3.36
C GLY A 128 -5.94 -0.87 3.94
N ALA A 129 -5.12 -1.64 4.68
CA ALA A 129 -5.56 -2.87 5.33
C ALA A 129 -6.63 -2.62 6.40
N LEU A 130 -6.61 -1.44 7.04
CA LEU A 130 -7.62 -1.04 8.00
C LEU A 130 -8.55 0.00 7.40
N SER A 131 -9.83 -0.23 7.57
CA SER A 131 -10.91 0.71 7.27
C SER A 131 -12.02 0.55 8.31
N TYR A 132 -13.09 1.32 8.20
CA TYR A 132 -14.18 1.24 9.16
C TYR A 132 -15.53 1.55 8.52
N LEU A 133 -16.60 1.10 9.20
CA LEU A 133 -17.98 1.47 8.88
C LEU A 133 -18.55 2.33 10.02
N ILE A 134 -19.30 3.35 9.66
CA ILE A 134 -20.19 4.07 10.57
C ILE A 134 -21.59 3.98 9.98
N GLN A 135 -22.55 3.50 10.75
CA GLN A 135 -23.94 3.23 10.29
C GLN A 135 -23.95 2.33 9.04
N ASP A 136 -23.11 1.30 9.03
CA ASP A 136 -22.88 0.37 7.90
C ASP A 136 -22.34 1.03 6.61
N GLU A 137 -22.02 2.31 6.63
CA GLU A 137 -21.42 3.02 5.50
C GLU A 137 -19.89 2.93 5.53
N PRO A 138 -19.24 2.42 4.45
CA PRO A 138 -17.80 2.23 4.42
C PRO A 138 -17.03 3.56 4.35
N ARG A 139 -15.97 3.64 5.12
CA ARG A 139 -15.00 4.74 5.13
C ARG A 139 -13.63 4.20 4.74
N THR A 140 -13.29 4.38 3.48
CA THR A 140 -12.06 3.86 2.85
C THR A 140 -11.25 4.93 2.13
N HIS A 141 -11.74 6.18 2.10
CA HIS A 141 -11.12 7.29 1.40
C HIS A 141 -10.70 8.38 2.39
N TYR A 142 -9.38 8.55 2.54
CA TYR A 142 -8.77 9.45 3.54
C TYR A 142 -7.91 10.54 2.90
N TYR A 143 -7.53 10.36 1.64
CA TYR A 143 -6.63 11.25 0.92
C TYR A 143 -7.38 11.93 -0.24
N GLY A 144 -7.07 13.19 -0.48
CA GLY A 144 -7.67 13.95 -1.57
C GLY A 144 -6.89 13.81 -2.87
N THR A 145 -5.89 14.69 -3.09
CA THR A 145 -5.11 14.74 -4.33
C THR A 145 -4.23 13.50 -4.48
N PRO A 146 -4.27 12.83 -5.66
CA PRO A 146 -3.41 11.69 -5.96
C PRO A 146 -1.93 12.04 -5.88
N ARG A 147 -1.13 11.18 -5.23
CA ARG A 147 0.32 11.30 -5.18
C ARG A 147 0.97 9.98 -4.79
N LEU A 148 2.20 9.80 -5.24
CA LEU A 148 3.09 8.74 -4.81
C LEU A 148 4.07 9.31 -3.79
N VAL A 149 4.33 8.57 -2.71
CA VAL A 149 5.32 8.96 -1.70
C VAL A 149 6.33 7.83 -1.56
N VAL A 150 7.59 8.16 -1.78
CA VAL A 150 8.71 7.22 -1.59
C VAL A 150 9.04 7.15 -0.11
N GLU A 151 8.94 5.98 0.50
CA GLU A 151 9.44 5.77 1.86
C GLU A 151 10.92 5.40 1.81
N GLN A 152 11.72 6.03 2.66
CA GLN A 152 13.15 5.69 2.78
C GLN A 152 13.30 4.22 3.21
N ASP A 153 14.04 3.44 2.42
CA ASP A 153 14.25 2.00 2.65
C ASP A 153 12.96 1.16 2.73
N GLY A 154 11.86 1.70 2.22
CA GLY A 154 10.49 1.17 2.33
C GLY A 154 9.75 1.06 1.00
N PRO A 155 8.43 0.88 1.07
CA PRO A 155 7.56 0.77 -0.09
C PRO A 155 7.33 2.11 -0.82
N LEU A 156 6.55 2.04 -1.88
CA LEU A 156 5.94 3.19 -2.52
C LEU A 156 4.49 3.32 -2.01
N HIS A 157 4.19 4.44 -1.36
CA HIS A 157 2.82 4.74 -0.93
C HIS A 157 2.04 5.39 -2.07
N CYS A 158 0.94 4.79 -2.44
CA CYS A 158 -0.05 5.37 -3.33
C CYS A 158 -1.14 6.00 -2.47
N ARG A 159 -1.40 7.29 -2.62
CA ARG A 159 -2.39 8.06 -1.84
C ARG A 159 -3.28 8.86 -2.76
N GLY A 160 -4.58 8.91 -2.45
CA GLY A 160 -5.61 9.53 -3.28
C GLY A 160 -6.10 8.59 -4.38
N ALA A 161 -6.99 9.06 -5.24
CA ALA A 161 -7.65 8.25 -6.28
C ALA A 161 -6.66 7.85 -7.40
N ILE A 162 -5.83 6.85 -7.15
CA ILE A 162 -4.90 6.24 -8.11
C ILE A 162 -5.45 4.89 -8.54
N THR A 163 -5.63 4.69 -9.84
CA THR A 163 -6.04 3.39 -10.38
C THR A 163 -4.82 2.49 -10.55
N LEU A 164 -4.84 1.33 -9.92
CA LEU A 164 -3.83 0.28 -10.13
C LEU A 164 -4.29 -0.59 -11.30
N ILE A 165 -3.45 -0.76 -12.31
CA ILE A 165 -3.75 -1.49 -13.55
C ILE A 165 -2.77 -2.65 -13.69
N ASP A 166 -3.31 -3.85 -13.83
CA ASP A 166 -2.59 -5.08 -14.15
C ASP A 166 -2.76 -5.40 -15.64
N ASP A 167 -1.69 -5.81 -16.30
CA ASP A 167 -1.74 -6.26 -17.70
C ASP A 167 -2.47 -7.63 -17.87
N GLN A 168 -2.73 -8.32 -16.78
CA GLN A 168 -3.46 -9.60 -16.77
C GLN A 168 -4.96 -9.45 -16.51
N ASP A 169 -5.46 -8.22 -16.46
CA ASP A 169 -6.90 -7.87 -16.39
C ASP A 169 -7.70 -8.58 -15.29
N SER A 170 -7.11 -8.78 -14.10
CA SER A 170 -7.80 -9.39 -12.98
C SER A 170 -8.02 -8.40 -11.85
N ASP A 171 -9.23 -7.90 -11.73
CA ASP A 171 -9.68 -6.94 -10.71
C ASP A 171 -9.76 -7.49 -9.27
N GLN A 172 -9.56 -8.79 -9.08
CA GLN A 172 -9.94 -9.47 -7.84
C GLN A 172 -9.10 -9.14 -6.61
N LEU A 173 -7.88 -8.59 -6.81
CA LEU A 173 -6.94 -8.31 -5.72
C LEU A 173 -6.50 -6.85 -5.66
N LEU A 174 -7.14 -5.97 -6.41
CA LEU A 174 -6.79 -4.55 -6.41
C LEU A 174 -7.42 -3.83 -5.19
N PRO A 175 -6.67 -2.95 -4.52
CA PRO A 175 -7.18 -2.19 -3.40
C PRO A 175 -8.40 -1.35 -3.79
N LYS A 176 -9.47 -1.41 -2.98
CA LYS A 176 -10.72 -0.66 -3.23
C LYS A 176 -10.75 0.72 -2.57
N GLY A 177 -9.80 1.00 -1.67
CA GLY A 177 -9.64 2.31 -1.02
C GLY A 177 -8.85 3.30 -1.86
N ASP A 178 -8.62 4.49 -1.30
CA ASP A 178 -7.84 5.54 -1.94
C ASP A 178 -6.35 5.52 -1.55
N HIS A 179 -5.87 4.45 -0.93
CA HIS A 179 -4.47 4.30 -0.57
C HIS A 179 -4.05 2.83 -0.48
N PHE A 180 -2.83 2.56 -0.87
CA PHE A 180 -2.19 1.25 -0.83
C PHE A 180 -0.67 1.39 -0.95
N THR A 181 0.06 0.30 -0.73
CA THR A 181 1.52 0.29 -0.82
C THR A 181 2.02 -0.71 -1.85
N LEU A 182 2.99 -0.30 -2.66
CA LEU A 182 3.61 -1.13 -3.69
C LEU A 182 5.03 -1.52 -3.31
N CYS A 183 5.40 -2.74 -3.64
CA CYS A 183 6.71 -3.28 -3.38
C CYS A 183 7.78 -2.57 -4.22
N ARG A 184 8.88 -2.13 -3.58
CA ARG A 184 10.08 -1.58 -4.21
C ARG A 184 11.29 -2.52 -4.11
N CYS A 185 11.30 -3.42 -3.10
CA CYS A 185 12.45 -4.28 -2.80
C CYS A 185 12.54 -5.56 -3.66
N GLY A 186 11.49 -5.90 -4.40
CA GLY A 186 11.42 -7.11 -5.23
C GLY A 186 11.09 -8.39 -4.46
N GLY A 187 11.15 -8.40 -3.13
CA GLY A 187 10.98 -9.58 -2.28
C GLY A 187 9.56 -9.91 -1.84
N SER A 188 8.59 -9.01 -2.05
CA SER A 188 7.21 -9.27 -1.64
C SER A 188 6.65 -10.55 -2.25
N LYS A 189 5.92 -11.31 -1.45
CA LYS A 189 5.13 -12.48 -1.88
C LYS A 189 3.73 -12.10 -2.35
N LYS A 190 3.32 -10.84 -2.14
CA LYS A 190 2.01 -10.28 -2.52
C LYS A 190 2.13 -9.26 -3.66
N LYS A 191 3.07 -9.46 -4.60
CA LYS A 191 3.29 -8.49 -5.70
C LYS A 191 2.01 -8.20 -6.47
N PRO A 192 1.76 -6.94 -6.86
CA PRO A 192 2.65 -5.78 -6.74
C PRO A 192 2.66 -5.12 -5.36
N LEU A 193 1.81 -5.56 -4.43
CA LEU A 193 1.65 -4.96 -3.11
C LEU A 193 2.87 -5.24 -2.21
N CYS A 194 3.08 -4.37 -1.24
CA CYS A 194 4.09 -4.57 -0.20
C CYS A 194 3.54 -5.50 0.89
N ASP A 195 4.37 -6.44 1.35
CA ASP A 195 4.07 -7.35 2.47
C ASP A 195 5.00 -7.15 3.67
N GLY A 196 5.85 -6.09 3.65
CA GLY A 196 6.83 -5.81 4.69
C GLY A 196 8.19 -6.49 4.51
N SER A 197 8.36 -7.37 3.52
CA SER A 197 9.64 -8.09 3.28
C SER A 197 10.86 -7.18 3.13
N HIS A 198 10.68 -5.91 2.76
CA HIS A 198 11.77 -4.94 2.63
C HIS A 198 12.59 -4.81 3.93
N ALA A 199 11.95 -4.89 5.09
CA ALA A 199 12.61 -4.78 6.39
C ALA A 199 13.56 -5.98 6.64
N SER A 200 13.06 -7.22 6.45
CA SER A 200 13.86 -8.44 6.65
C SER A 200 14.96 -8.63 5.61
N LEU A 201 14.76 -8.09 4.40
CA LEU A 201 15.75 -8.12 3.32
C LEU A 201 16.83 -7.04 3.45
N GLY A 202 16.70 -6.10 4.40
CA GLY A 202 17.60 -4.98 4.53
C GLY A 202 17.62 -4.08 3.29
N PHE A 203 16.47 -3.92 2.62
CA PHE A 203 16.36 -3.11 1.41
C PHE A 203 16.81 -1.67 1.65
N LYS A 204 17.55 -1.10 0.68
CA LYS A 204 18.02 0.28 0.66
C LYS A 204 17.54 0.99 -0.61
N GLY A 205 16.91 2.19 -0.41
CA GLY A 205 16.43 2.97 -1.55
C GLY A 205 15.44 4.09 -1.27
#